data_4ad69af899b08a5152faa8028ccb4942
#
_entry.id   4ad69af899b08a5152faa8028ccb4942
#
_cell.length_a   1.000
_cell.length_b   1.000
_cell.length_c   1.000
_cell.angle_alpha   90.00
_cell.angle_beta   90.00
_cell.angle_gamma   90.00
#
_symmetry.space_group_name_H-M   'P 1'
#
loop_
_entity.id
_entity.type
_entity.pdbx_description
1 polymer ?
#
loop_
_entity_poly.entity_id
_entity_poly.type
_entity_poly.pdbx_seq_one_letter_code
_entity_poly.pdbx_strand_id
1 'polypeptide(L)'
;KNGMKILILELHNAPTVACYVYFRVGSVHEPAGQSGIAHLLEHLLFKGSKDIGTTNYQKEMELTKRQDEIMERLETLYKLKQSRPVDKPSAEDMEIKTLENELKEVNKALQSYMVAKEYTQIYEKNGARDLNASTSQYTTNYYCQLPSNKLELWAWLESDHLTNPVLRGFYEERDTVLEERRQRSEDNPNGLLW
;
A
#
# COMPACT_ATOMS: atom_id res chain seq x y z
N LYS A 1 7.61 -8.91 -25.04
CA LYS A 1 6.31 -9.58 -24.84
C LYS A 1 6.37 -10.19 -23.46
N ASN A 2 5.58 -9.63 -22.57
CA ASN A 2 5.65 -9.84 -21.11
C ASN A 2 4.79 -10.99 -20.59
N GLY A 3 4.12 -11.76 -21.48
CA GLY A 3 3.26 -12.90 -21.10
C GLY A 3 1.88 -12.51 -20.53
N MET A 4 1.54 -11.22 -20.51
CA MET A 4 0.22 -10.76 -20.07
C MET A 4 -0.87 -11.28 -21.01
N LYS A 5 -1.95 -11.81 -20.44
CA LYS A 5 -3.15 -12.23 -21.19
C LYS A 5 -4.17 -11.11 -21.13
N ILE A 6 -4.69 -10.72 -22.30
CA ILE A 6 -5.76 -9.73 -22.42
C ILE A 6 -7.01 -10.46 -22.91
N LEU A 7 -8.11 -10.31 -22.19
CA LEU A 7 -9.42 -10.83 -22.55
C LEU A 7 -10.35 -9.65 -22.79
N ILE A 8 -11.00 -9.63 -23.95
CA ILE A 8 -11.95 -8.59 -24.32
C ILE A 8 -13.29 -9.26 -24.66
N LEU A 9 -14.35 -8.80 -24.01
CA LEU A 9 -15.71 -9.19 -24.33
C LEU A 9 -16.49 -7.93 -24.72
N GLU A 10 -16.88 -7.85 -26.00
CA GLU A 10 -17.67 -6.73 -26.51
C GLU A 10 -19.16 -6.94 -26.21
N LEU A 11 -19.75 -5.97 -25.49
CA LEU A 11 -21.17 -5.90 -25.21
C LEU A 11 -21.65 -4.48 -25.50
N HIS A 12 -22.59 -4.34 -26.44
CA HIS A 12 -23.07 -3.01 -26.86
C HIS A 12 -24.35 -2.55 -26.15
N ASN A 13 -24.64 -3.10 -24.97
CA ASN A 13 -25.87 -2.83 -24.22
C ASN A 13 -25.82 -1.53 -23.41
N ALA A 14 -24.61 -1.04 -23.09
CA ALA A 14 -24.39 0.17 -22.29
C ALA A 14 -23.09 0.87 -22.71
N PRO A 15 -22.98 2.20 -22.60
CA PRO A 15 -21.78 2.96 -22.91
C PRO A 15 -20.75 2.91 -21.75
N THR A 16 -20.56 1.75 -21.17
CA THR A 16 -19.65 1.52 -20.05
C THR A 16 -18.69 0.36 -20.34
N VAL A 17 -17.56 0.37 -19.67
CA VAL A 17 -16.58 -0.72 -19.67
C VAL A 17 -16.27 -1.15 -18.24
N ALA A 18 -16.31 -2.45 -17.99
CA ALA A 18 -15.80 -3.04 -16.76
C ALA A 18 -14.36 -3.49 -16.99
N CYS A 19 -13.46 -2.95 -16.18
CA CYS A 19 -12.03 -3.17 -16.30
C CYS A 19 -11.52 -3.98 -15.11
N TYR A 20 -10.70 -4.99 -15.39
CA TYR A 20 -10.12 -5.86 -14.37
C TYR A 20 -8.64 -6.11 -14.64
N VAL A 21 -7.82 -6.04 -13.61
CA VAL A 21 -6.44 -6.53 -13.60
C VAL A 21 -6.33 -7.66 -12.60
N TYR A 22 -5.89 -8.85 -13.04
CA TYR A 22 -5.74 -10.04 -12.22
C TYR A 22 -4.29 -10.44 -12.07
N PHE A 23 -3.84 -10.54 -10.83
CA PHE A 23 -2.58 -11.17 -10.48
C PHE A 23 -2.84 -12.56 -9.89
N ARG A 24 -2.12 -13.56 -10.36
CA ARG A 24 -2.15 -14.92 -9.79
C ARG A 24 -1.22 -15.00 -8.57
N VAL A 25 -1.41 -14.09 -7.64
CA VAL A 25 -0.67 -13.99 -6.38
C VAL A 25 -1.66 -13.70 -5.27
N GLY A 26 -1.58 -14.44 -4.19
CA GLY A 26 -2.39 -14.27 -2.99
C GLY A 26 -1.72 -14.94 -1.81
N SER A 27 -2.42 -15.10 -0.71
CA SER A 27 -1.83 -15.51 0.58
C SER A 27 -1.12 -16.88 0.56
N VAL A 28 -1.48 -17.81 -0.33
CA VAL A 28 -0.78 -19.11 -0.45
C VAL A 28 0.63 -19.00 -1.04
N HIS A 29 0.95 -17.88 -1.67
CA HIS A 29 2.27 -17.64 -2.26
C HIS A 29 3.23 -16.93 -1.28
N GLU A 30 2.73 -16.57 -0.11
CA GLU A 30 3.50 -15.86 0.91
C GLU A 30 4.38 -16.84 1.70
N PRO A 31 5.66 -16.51 1.93
CA PRO A 31 6.51 -17.33 2.79
C PRO A 31 6.00 -17.38 4.23
N ALA A 32 6.33 -18.47 4.94
CA ALA A 32 6.01 -18.57 6.36
C ALA A 32 6.60 -17.40 7.16
N GLY A 33 5.80 -16.77 7.99
CA GLY A 33 6.17 -15.60 8.78
C GLY A 33 6.01 -14.26 8.05
N GLN A 34 5.60 -14.25 6.78
CA GLN A 34 5.38 -13.05 5.98
C GLN A 34 3.95 -12.95 5.45
N SER A 35 2.99 -13.49 6.19
CA SER A 35 1.58 -13.49 5.77
C SER A 35 0.99 -12.07 5.83
N GLY A 36 0.26 -11.69 4.77
CA GLY A 36 -0.38 -10.40 4.61
C GLY A 36 0.33 -9.45 3.65
N ILE A 37 1.48 -9.84 3.07
CA ILE A 37 2.23 -9.01 2.12
C ILE A 37 1.40 -8.70 0.86
N ALA A 38 0.68 -9.69 0.33
CA ALA A 38 -0.17 -9.48 -0.85
C ALA A 38 -1.28 -8.47 -0.57
N HIS A 39 -1.89 -8.53 0.61
CA HIS A 39 -2.91 -7.57 1.05
C HIS A 39 -2.33 -6.18 1.32
N LEU A 40 -1.14 -6.11 1.93
CA LEU A 40 -0.44 -4.84 2.12
C LEU A 40 -0.09 -4.18 0.77
N LEU A 41 0.39 -4.96 -0.20
CA LEU A 41 0.66 -4.44 -1.53
C LEU A 41 -0.62 -3.95 -2.23
N GLU A 42 -1.75 -4.62 -2.04
CA GLU A 42 -3.06 -4.15 -2.52
C GLU A 42 -3.35 -2.74 -2.03
N HIS A 43 -3.21 -2.46 -0.73
CA HIS A 43 -3.41 -1.12 -0.16
C HIS A 43 -2.43 -0.09 -0.69
N LEU A 44 -1.14 -0.46 -0.77
CA LEU A 44 -0.08 0.46 -1.18
C LEU A 44 -0.19 0.87 -2.64
N LEU A 45 -0.71 0.01 -3.51
CA LEU A 45 -0.88 0.32 -4.92
C LEU A 45 -1.89 1.46 -5.15
N PHE A 46 -2.87 1.69 -4.30
CA PHE A 46 -3.77 2.85 -4.39
C PHE A 46 -3.12 4.19 -4.03
N LYS A 47 -1.87 4.20 -3.52
CA LYS A 47 -1.17 5.42 -3.14
C LYS A 47 -0.58 6.20 -4.32
N GLY A 48 -0.66 5.63 -5.52
CA GLY A 48 -0.23 6.26 -6.76
C GLY A 48 1.18 5.86 -7.23
N SER A 49 1.79 6.74 -8.01
CA SER A 49 3.05 6.50 -8.70
C SER A 49 4.05 7.65 -8.46
N LYS A 50 5.10 7.72 -9.27
CA LYS A 50 6.04 8.86 -9.26
C LYS A 50 5.38 10.18 -9.65
N ASP A 51 4.35 10.12 -10.50
CA ASP A 51 3.68 11.28 -11.07
C ASP A 51 2.32 11.57 -10.41
N ILE A 52 1.74 10.58 -9.72
CA ILE A 52 0.42 10.65 -9.08
C ILE A 52 0.58 10.42 -7.57
N GLY A 53 -0.03 11.26 -6.77
CA GLY A 53 -0.03 11.15 -5.30
C GLY A 53 1.07 11.96 -4.62
N THR A 54 1.80 12.79 -5.37
CA THR A 54 2.87 13.64 -4.82
C THR A 54 2.96 14.98 -5.52
N THR A 55 3.36 16.00 -4.79
CA THR A 55 3.72 17.32 -5.35
C THR A 55 5.20 17.43 -5.72
N ASN A 56 6.06 16.55 -5.16
CA ASN A 56 7.49 16.52 -5.43
C ASN A 56 8.10 15.17 -5.06
N TYR A 57 8.14 14.26 -6.02
CA TYR A 57 8.64 12.91 -5.85
C TYR A 57 10.10 12.84 -5.36
N GLN A 58 10.98 13.74 -5.84
CA GLN A 58 12.40 13.74 -5.45
C GLN A 58 12.58 13.98 -3.95
N LYS A 59 11.90 15.00 -3.42
CA LYS A 59 11.94 15.31 -1.98
C LYS A 59 11.24 14.26 -1.14
N GLU A 60 10.14 13.71 -1.64
CA GLU A 60 9.45 12.59 -1.02
C GLU A 60 10.39 11.39 -0.88
N MET A 61 11.11 11.02 -1.94
CA MET A 61 12.05 9.89 -1.94
C MET A 61 13.20 10.08 -0.94
N GLU A 62 13.77 11.31 -0.85
CA GLU A 62 14.81 11.63 0.12
C GLU A 62 14.31 11.46 1.57
N LEU A 63 13.10 11.94 1.85
CA LEU A 63 12.49 11.82 3.18
C LEU A 63 12.10 10.37 3.51
N THR A 64 11.59 9.61 2.53
CA THR A 64 11.27 8.18 2.71
C THR A 64 12.54 7.39 3.05
N LYS A 65 13.64 7.64 2.36
CA LYS A 65 14.92 7.02 2.71
C LYS A 65 15.35 7.34 4.14
N ARG A 66 15.17 8.60 4.58
CA ARG A 66 15.46 8.98 5.96
C ARG A 66 14.52 8.30 6.95
N GLN A 67 13.25 8.18 6.63
CA GLN A 67 12.27 7.43 7.41
C GLN A 67 12.70 5.97 7.58
N ASP A 68 13.12 5.30 6.52
CA ASP A 68 13.58 3.91 6.54
C ASP A 68 14.80 3.74 7.46
N GLU A 69 15.80 4.63 7.34
CA GLU A 69 16.99 4.62 8.21
C GLU A 69 16.62 4.74 9.70
N ILE A 70 15.69 5.64 10.03
CA ILE A 70 15.21 5.83 11.40
C ILE A 70 14.46 4.59 11.89
N MET A 71 13.58 4.03 11.07
CA MET A 71 12.78 2.86 11.44
C MET A 71 13.66 1.62 11.67
N GLU A 72 14.65 1.37 10.82
CA GLU A 72 15.62 0.28 11.00
C GLU A 72 16.42 0.43 12.29
N ARG A 73 16.85 1.66 12.59
CA ARG A 73 17.58 1.94 13.83
C ARG A 73 16.70 1.75 15.07
N LEU A 74 15.46 2.24 15.04
CA LEU A 74 14.48 2.06 16.12
C LEU A 74 14.19 0.58 16.35
N GLU A 75 13.98 -0.20 15.30
CA GLU A 75 13.75 -1.64 15.42
C GLU A 75 14.91 -2.35 16.14
N THR A 76 16.14 -1.99 15.78
CA THR A 76 17.35 -2.52 16.44
C THR A 76 17.40 -2.16 17.91
N LEU A 77 17.14 -0.90 18.25
CA LEU A 77 17.16 -0.41 19.63
C LEU A 77 16.03 -1.03 20.48
N TYR A 78 14.83 -1.23 19.93
CA TYR A 78 13.74 -1.89 20.65
C TYR A 78 14.04 -3.37 20.90
N LYS A 79 14.66 -4.09 19.97
CA LYS A 79 15.13 -5.47 20.20
C LYS A 79 16.17 -5.54 21.31
N LEU A 80 17.12 -4.61 21.36
CA LEU A 80 18.09 -4.49 22.43
C LEU A 80 17.43 -4.18 23.78
N LYS A 81 16.48 -3.29 23.80
CA LYS A 81 15.73 -2.94 25.01
C LYS A 81 14.94 -4.12 25.57
N GLN A 82 14.29 -4.92 24.72
CA GLN A 82 13.54 -6.12 25.15
C GLN A 82 14.45 -7.20 25.77
N SER A 83 15.73 -7.23 25.41
CA SER A 83 16.70 -8.22 25.94
C SER A 83 17.34 -7.83 27.26
N ARG A 84 16.98 -6.68 27.86
CA ARG A 84 17.56 -6.15 29.10
C ARG A 84 16.62 -6.23 30.30
N PRO A 85 17.19 -6.29 31.53
CA PRO A 85 16.43 -6.02 32.75
C PRO A 85 15.92 -4.57 32.79
N VAL A 86 14.69 -4.38 33.31
CA VAL A 86 13.91 -3.14 33.23
C VAL A 86 14.45 -1.95 34.08
N ASP A 87 15.50 -2.13 34.87
CA ASP A 87 15.71 -1.32 36.07
C ASP A 87 16.52 -0.01 35.93
N LYS A 88 17.01 0.38 34.73
CA LYS A 88 17.73 1.68 34.61
C LYS A 88 17.56 2.31 33.22
N PRO A 89 17.29 3.63 33.18
CA PRO A 89 17.39 4.41 31.93
C PRO A 89 18.79 4.25 31.31
N SER A 90 18.85 4.01 30.04
CA SER A 90 20.09 3.80 29.30
C SER A 90 20.30 4.87 28.23
N ALA A 91 21.50 4.95 27.68
CA ALA A 91 21.79 5.86 26.56
C ALA A 91 20.89 5.55 25.35
N GLU A 92 20.52 4.28 25.16
CA GLU A 92 19.61 3.84 24.09
C GLU A 92 18.19 4.36 24.29
N ASP A 93 17.70 4.53 25.51
CA ASP A 93 16.36 5.13 25.75
C ASP A 93 16.32 6.60 25.33
N MET A 94 17.44 7.31 25.47
CA MET A 94 17.58 8.70 24.99
C MET A 94 17.65 8.72 23.45
N GLU A 95 18.39 7.79 22.86
CA GLU A 95 18.48 7.65 21.39
C GLU A 95 17.12 7.32 20.79
N ILE A 96 16.37 6.36 21.35
CA ILE A 96 15.01 6.03 20.93
C ILE A 96 14.13 7.28 20.92
N LYS A 97 14.11 8.04 22.02
CA LYS A 97 13.29 9.25 22.11
C LYS A 97 13.67 10.32 21.09
N THR A 98 14.96 10.45 20.80
CA THR A 98 15.46 11.38 19.79
C THR A 98 14.99 10.97 18.39
N LEU A 99 15.15 9.67 18.04
CA LEU A 99 14.72 9.12 16.76
C LEU A 99 13.20 9.15 16.58
N GLU A 100 12.42 8.90 17.63
CA GLU A 100 10.96 9.05 17.59
C GLU A 100 10.51 10.48 17.30
N ASN A 101 11.21 11.48 17.87
CA ASN A 101 10.92 12.88 17.58
C ASN A 101 11.32 13.24 16.13
N GLU A 102 12.48 12.79 15.67
CA GLU A 102 12.90 12.97 14.28
C GLU A 102 11.92 12.31 13.32
N LEU A 103 11.47 11.10 13.61
CA LEU A 103 10.48 10.39 12.81
C LEU A 103 9.17 11.19 12.66
N LYS A 104 8.71 11.83 13.74
CA LYS A 104 7.51 12.70 13.67
C LYS A 104 7.70 13.87 12.73
N GLU A 105 8.87 14.50 12.75
CA GLU A 105 9.16 15.63 11.84
C GLU A 105 9.29 15.16 10.39
N VAL A 106 9.94 14.02 10.15
CA VAL A 106 10.03 13.41 8.82
C VAL A 106 8.65 13.03 8.29
N ASN A 107 7.79 12.41 9.10
CA ASN A 107 6.43 12.04 8.71
C ASN A 107 5.59 13.29 8.38
N LYS A 108 5.71 14.35 9.17
CA LYS A 108 5.03 15.62 8.90
C LYS A 108 5.51 16.25 7.59
N ALA A 109 6.81 16.20 7.31
CA ALA A 109 7.38 16.69 6.06
C ALA A 109 6.90 15.83 4.87
N LEU A 110 6.88 14.50 4.97
CA LEU A 110 6.34 13.59 3.95
C LEU A 110 4.88 13.93 3.63
N GLN A 111 4.04 14.08 4.64
CA GLN A 111 2.63 14.44 4.45
C GLN A 111 2.44 15.74 3.67
N SER A 112 3.36 16.71 3.77
CA SER A 112 3.28 17.97 3.03
C SER A 112 3.49 17.81 1.52
N TYR A 113 4.13 16.74 1.07
CA TYR A 113 4.33 16.41 -0.34
C TYR A 113 3.28 15.44 -0.87
N MET A 114 2.60 14.70 0.00
CA MET A 114 1.60 13.71 -0.42
C MET A 114 0.28 14.37 -0.83
N VAL A 115 -0.28 13.93 -1.95
CA VAL A 115 -1.63 14.28 -2.40
C VAL A 115 -2.55 13.10 -2.11
N ALA A 116 -3.29 13.22 -1.01
CA ALA A 116 -4.15 12.15 -0.55
C ALA A 116 -5.21 11.75 -1.59
N LYS A 117 -5.32 10.45 -1.87
CA LYS A 117 -6.34 9.86 -2.74
C LYS A 117 -6.35 10.39 -4.18
N GLU A 118 -5.27 11.01 -4.66
CA GLU A 118 -5.22 11.58 -6.02
C GLU A 118 -5.54 10.52 -7.08
N TYR A 119 -4.97 9.32 -6.96
CA TYR A 119 -5.24 8.20 -7.85
C TYR A 119 -6.75 7.89 -7.93
N THR A 120 -7.40 7.70 -6.80
CA THR A 120 -8.85 7.46 -6.72
C THR A 120 -9.66 8.64 -7.27
N GLN A 121 -9.25 9.86 -6.95
CA GLN A 121 -9.94 11.07 -7.44
C GLN A 121 -9.87 11.23 -8.95
N ILE A 122 -8.77 10.81 -9.59
CA ILE A 122 -8.69 10.82 -11.07
C ILE A 122 -9.76 9.91 -11.66
N TYR A 123 -9.92 8.71 -11.13
CA TYR A 123 -10.97 7.77 -11.53
C TYR A 123 -12.37 8.36 -11.32
N GLU A 124 -12.65 8.83 -10.12
CA GLU A 124 -13.96 9.39 -9.75
C GLU A 124 -14.37 10.59 -10.62
N LYS A 125 -13.44 11.53 -10.85
CA LYS A 125 -13.67 12.69 -11.72
C LYS A 125 -13.94 12.32 -13.18
N ASN A 126 -13.50 11.12 -13.60
CA ASN A 126 -13.74 10.59 -14.94
C ASN A 126 -14.92 9.62 -15.00
N GLY A 127 -15.75 9.58 -13.96
CA GLY A 127 -16.99 8.80 -13.93
C GLY A 127 -16.83 7.33 -13.56
N ALA A 128 -15.72 6.99 -12.93
CA ALA A 128 -15.53 5.63 -12.42
C ALA A 128 -16.53 5.31 -11.31
N ARG A 129 -16.95 4.05 -11.30
CA ARG A 129 -17.76 3.43 -10.24
C ARG A 129 -17.11 2.12 -9.82
N ASP A 130 -17.42 1.68 -8.61
CA ASP A 130 -16.98 0.40 -8.05
C ASP A 130 -15.44 0.21 -8.15
N LEU A 131 -14.68 1.32 -8.03
CA LEU A 131 -13.21 1.24 -7.96
C LEU A 131 -12.82 0.56 -6.65
N ASN A 132 -12.26 -0.63 -6.76
CA ASN A 132 -11.91 -1.43 -5.60
C ASN A 132 -10.84 -2.48 -5.97
N ALA A 133 -10.34 -3.16 -4.95
CA ALA A 133 -9.46 -4.32 -5.10
C ALA A 133 -9.85 -5.41 -4.10
N SER A 134 -9.31 -6.59 -4.28
CA SER A 134 -9.44 -7.65 -3.30
C SER A 134 -8.29 -8.65 -3.41
N THR A 135 -7.80 -9.09 -2.27
CA THR A 135 -6.82 -10.16 -2.14
C THR A 135 -7.48 -11.41 -1.55
N SER A 136 -7.28 -12.52 -2.23
CA SER A 136 -7.73 -13.85 -1.82
C SER A 136 -6.54 -14.79 -1.60
N GLN A 137 -6.81 -16.06 -1.38
CA GLN A 137 -5.75 -17.08 -1.23
C GLN A 137 -4.88 -17.21 -2.49
N TYR A 138 -5.44 -17.06 -3.70
CA TYR A 138 -4.75 -17.36 -4.96
C TYR A 138 -4.57 -16.16 -5.87
N THR A 139 -5.32 -15.07 -5.64
CA THR A 139 -5.36 -13.93 -6.57
C THR A 139 -5.47 -12.62 -5.82
N THR A 140 -4.87 -11.58 -6.42
CA THR A 140 -5.15 -10.18 -6.11
C THR A 140 -5.69 -9.53 -7.38
N ASN A 141 -6.80 -8.84 -7.29
CA ASN A 141 -7.45 -8.20 -8.42
C ASN A 141 -7.84 -6.77 -8.09
N TYR A 142 -7.74 -5.93 -9.13
CA TYR A 142 -8.14 -4.52 -9.12
C TYR A 142 -9.22 -4.35 -10.18
N TYR A 143 -10.27 -3.60 -9.89
CA TYR A 143 -11.37 -3.43 -10.83
C TYR A 143 -12.06 -2.09 -10.67
N CYS A 144 -12.66 -1.65 -11.77
CA CYS A 144 -13.52 -0.49 -11.81
C CYS A 144 -14.49 -0.57 -12.99
N GLN A 145 -15.50 0.27 -12.98
CA GLN A 145 -16.37 0.53 -14.12
C GLN A 145 -16.16 1.98 -14.57
N LEU A 146 -16.05 2.20 -15.87
CA LEU A 146 -15.83 3.51 -16.47
C LEU A 146 -16.76 3.72 -17.67
N PRO A 147 -17.05 4.98 -18.06
CA PRO A 147 -17.58 5.26 -19.40
C PRO A 147 -16.65 4.68 -20.47
N SER A 148 -17.21 4.08 -21.52
CA SER A 148 -16.43 3.38 -22.56
C SER A 148 -15.39 4.26 -23.24
N ASN A 149 -15.62 5.56 -23.34
CA ASN A 149 -14.67 6.55 -23.87
C ASN A 149 -13.48 6.87 -22.92
N LYS A 150 -13.42 6.22 -21.77
CA LYS A 150 -12.34 6.35 -20.78
C LYS A 150 -11.43 5.13 -20.68
N LEU A 151 -11.58 4.17 -21.57
CA LEU A 151 -10.73 2.97 -21.57
C LEU A 151 -9.24 3.28 -21.74
N GLU A 152 -8.90 4.27 -22.57
CA GLU A 152 -7.52 4.72 -22.74
C GLU A 152 -6.93 5.33 -21.45
N LEU A 153 -7.72 6.13 -20.72
CA LEU A 153 -7.32 6.67 -19.42
C LEU A 153 -7.03 5.53 -18.43
N TRP A 154 -7.91 4.53 -18.38
CA TRP A 154 -7.70 3.36 -17.53
C TRP A 154 -6.39 2.64 -17.88
N ALA A 155 -6.15 2.36 -19.15
CA ALA A 155 -4.97 1.67 -19.61
C ALA A 155 -3.68 2.45 -19.27
N TRP A 156 -3.72 3.78 -19.36
CA TRP A 156 -2.61 4.65 -18.96
C TRP A 156 -2.36 4.61 -17.45
N LEU A 157 -3.41 4.77 -16.63
CA LEU A 157 -3.31 4.75 -15.18
C LEU A 157 -2.78 3.41 -14.67
N GLU A 158 -3.31 2.30 -15.15
CA GLU A 158 -2.86 0.96 -14.76
C GLU A 158 -1.42 0.67 -15.23
N SER A 159 -1.05 1.13 -16.43
CA SER A 159 0.33 0.99 -16.90
C SER A 159 1.32 1.75 -16.03
N ASP A 160 1.01 2.98 -15.65
CA ASP A 160 1.85 3.79 -14.76
C ASP A 160 1.93 3.18 -13.36
N HIS A 161 0.81 2.83 -12.80
CA HIS A 161 0.63 2.16 -11.52
C HIS A 161 1.48 0.86 -11.41
N LEU A 162 1.51 0.04 -12.46
CA LEU A 162 2.24 -1.21 -12.47
C LEU A 162 3.74 -1.07 -12.78
N THR A 163 4.13 -0.01 -13.50
CA THR A 163 5.53 0.19 -13.90
C THR A 163 6.29 1.13 -13.00
N ASN A 164 5.59 2.06 -12.33
CA ASN A 164 6.18 3.09 -11.47
C ASN A 164 5.54 3.17 -10.08
N PRO A 165 5.24 2.03 -9.41
CA PRO A 165 4.59 2.08 -8.10
C PRO A 165 5.48 2.79 -7.08
N VAL A 166 4.87 3.58 -6.20
CA VAL A 166 5.53 4.17 -5.04
C VAL A 166 4.77 3.75 -3.80
N LEU A 167 5.45 3.05 -2.89
CA LEU A 167 4.85 2.47 -1.68
C LEU A 167 4.74 3.53 -0.56
N ARG A 168 3.96 4.59 -0.84
CA ARG A 168 3.74 5.70 0.10
C ARG A 168 3.02 5.26 1.35
N GLY A 169 3.47 5.80 2.49
CA GLY A 169 2.84 5.50 3.76
C GLY A 169 2.96 4.03 4.14
N PHE A 170 4.07 3.38 3.77
CA PHE A 170 4.30 1.95 4.00
C PHE A 170 4.06 1.56 5.47
N TYR A 171 4.60 2.33 6.40
CA TYR A 171 4.52 2.01 7.83
C TYR A 171 3.10 2.15 8.37
N GLU A 172 2.38 3.19 7.96
CA GLU A 172 0.98 3.42 8.33
C GLU A 172 0.05 2.34 7.74
N GLU A 173 0.25 1.98 6.46
CA GLU A 173 -0.55 0.92 5.83
C GLU A 173 -0.23 -0.45 6.40
N ARG A 174 1.03 -0.73 6.72
CA ARG A 174 1.40 -1.96 7.42
C ARG A 174 0.65 -2.10 8.74
N ASP A 175 0.61 -1.05 9.53
CA ASP A 175 -0.05 -1.07 10.84
C ASP A 175 -1.58 -1.19 10.67
N THR A 176 -2.16 -0.56 9.64
CA THR A 176 -3.57 -0.71 9.26
C THR A 176 -3.91 -2.16 8.88
N VAL A 177 -3.12 -2.78 8.00
CA VAL A 177 -3.33 -4.17 7.56
C VAL A 177 -3.15 -5.16 8.70
N LEU A 178 -2.20 -4.91 9.61
CA LEU A 178 -2.02 -5.73 10.81
C LEU A 178 -3.24 -5.65 11.74
N GLU A 179 -3.82 -4.46 11.91
CA GLU A 179 -5.03 -4.29 12.72
C GLU A 179 -6.26 -4.93 12.05
N GLU A 180 -6.43 -4.80 10.73
CA GLU A 180 -7.48 -5.50 10.00
C GLU A 180 -7.36 -7.03 10.12
N ARG A 181 -6.15 -7.56 10.02
CA ARG A 181 -5.88 -8.97 10.23
C ARG A 181 -6.29 -9.40 11.64
N ARG A 182 -5.91 -8.63 12.64
CA ARG A 182 -6.26 -8.91 14.03
C ARG A 182 -7.78 -8.96 14.21
N GLN A 183 -8.51 -7.98 13.69
CA GLN A 183 -9.96 -7.94 13.77
C GLN A 183 -10.63 -9.11 13.03
N ARG A 184 -10.08 -9.54 11.89
CA ARG A 184 -10.68 -10.63 11.08
C ARG A 184 -10.37 -12.02 11.64
N SER A 185 -9.19 -12.25 12.19
CA SER A 185 -8.73 -13.58 12.60
C SER A 185 -8.66 -13.78 14.11
N GLU A 186 -8.20 -12.80 14.88
CA GLU A 186 -7.95 -12.96 16.33
C GLU A 186 -9.15 -12.56 17.17
N ASP A 187 -9.85 -11.47 16.81
CA ASP A 187 -11.02 -10.97 17.51
C ASP A 187 -12.33 -11.63 17.03
N ASN A 188 -12.29 -12.43 15.95
CA ASN A 188 -13.44 -13.13 15.42
C ASN A 188 -13.41 -14.60 15.85
N PRO A 189 -14.38 -15.09 16.66
CA PRO A 189 -14.44 -16.48 17.11
C PRO A 189 -14.43 -17.52 15.97
N ASN A 190 -14.91 -17.14 14.78
CA ASN A 190 -14.90 -17.97 13.58
C ASN A 190 -13.60 -17.82 12.76
N GLY A 191 -12.82 -16.78 13.00
CA GLY A 191 -11.56 -16.51 12.29
C GLY A 191 -10.41 -17.46 12.69
N LEU A 192 -10.48 -18.03 13.89
CA LEU A 192 -9.51 -19.00 14.40
C LEU A 192 -9.67 -20.42 13.79
N LEU A 193 -10.72 -20.64 13.00
CA LEU A 193 -11.01 -21.93 12.35
C LEU A 193 -10.50 -22.00 10.90
N TRP A 194 -9.84 -20.98 10.41
CA TRP A 194 -9.25 -20.86 9.07
C TRP A 194 -7.78 -20.47 9.19
#